data_e5ca2aebcd7d1a58ec2507a1b964665a
#
_entry.id   e5ca2aebcd7d1a58ec2507a1b964665a
#
_cell.length_a   1.000
_cell.length_b   1.000
_cell.length_c   1.000
_cell.angle_alpha   90.00
_cell.angle_beta   90.00
_cell.angle_gamma   90.00
#
_symmetry.space_group_name_H-M   'P 1'
#
loop_
_entity.id
_entity.type
_entity.pdbx_description
1 polymer ?
#
loop_
_entity_poly.entity_id
_entity_poly.type
_entity_poly.pdbx_seq_one_letter_code
_entity_poly.pdbx_strand_id
1 'polypeptide(L)'
;MRIDFHGRQVDEPEIRAGFIGCGSHSARNVYPTFQFAPVNLVATCDLDIERARAFAAKFGAASAYSDHHRMLESEELDAVFIVVGYDERGRPLYPPLAIDCLQAGCHVWIEKPPAARCAEIEAMQHAAEAAGRHVLVGLKKMFFPANEKAKELMGRDDFGRVSLALLQYPQYVPTADELARYAGGERVGAAVSFLDHLCHPASLMVYLLGMPESLFYERSEAGAGLATFRFPSGAVASLALTHGAANEGGMERTMVVSDSGRHIVVDNNLRVSYHRSPPPEPGTGYGSAPNYYTGTPEQTTAAWEPEFSLGQLYNKGLFLLGYYNEVNEFARATLAGRPPRKGTLAQAWQVTRIFEAFAQGPGRTIPLDREQA
;
A
#
# COMPACT_ATOMS: atom_id res chain seq x y z
N MET A 1 -24.29 -8.26 22.96
CA MET A 1 -23.01 -8.29 23.71
C MET A 1 -21.90 -8.18 22.68
N ARG A 2 -21.30 -6.99 22.54
CA ARG A 2 -20.09 -6.80 21.72
C ARG A 2 -18.89 -7.22 22.55
N ILE A 3 -18.04 -8.07 22.01
CA ILE A 3 -16.78 -8.45 22.63
C ILE A 3 -15.76 -7.39 22.25
N ASP A 4 -15.09 -6.82 23.23
CA ASP A 4 -14.01 -5.88 22.99
C ASP A 4 -12.76 -6.64 22.52
N PHE A 5 -12.32 -6.35 21.31
CA PHE A 5 -11.07 -6.87 20.75
C PHE A 5 -10.09 -5.72 20.50
N HIS A 6 -8.85 -5.91 20.86
CA HIS A 6 -7.77 -4.95 20.61
C HIS A 6 -7.98 -3.53 21.21
N GLY A 7 -8.57 -3.45 22.41
CA GLY A 7 -8.75 -2.18 23.12
C GLY A 7 -9.88 -1.31 22.58
N ARG A 8 -10.80 -1.88 21.80
CA ARG A 8 -12.01 -1.20 21.34
C ARG A 8 -13.04 -1.20 22.46
N GLN A 9 -13.53 -0.01 22.84
CA GLN A 9 -14.56 0.13 23.87
C GLN A 9 -15.95 -0.15 23.27
N VAL A 10 -16.82 -0.76 24.07
CA VAL A 10 -18.19 -1.14 23.65
C VAL A 10 -19.03 0.04 23.18
N ASP A 11 -18.76 1.25 23.68
CA ASP A 11 -19.48 2.49 23.40
C ASP A 11 -18.68 3.44 22.46
N GLU A 12 -17.63 2.97 21.79
CA GLU A 12 -16.86 3.79 20.85
C GLU A 12 -17.73 4.17 19.64
N PRO A 13 -17.75 5.46 19.23
CA PRO A 13 -18.43 5.86 18.00
C PRO A 13 -17.94 5.09 16.78
N GLU A 14 -18.85 4.72 15.91
CA GLU A 14 -18.58 4.01 14.66
C GLU A 14 -18.99 4.87 13.46
N ILE A 15 -18.23 4.79 12.35
CA ILE A 15 -18.67 5.36 11.08
C ILE A 15 -19.78 4.48 10.50
N ARG A 16 -20.79 5.13 9.91
CA ARG A 16 -21.85 4.47 9.14
C ARG A 16 -21.34 4.25 7.71
N ALA A 17 -21.10 3.01 7.33
CA ALA A 17 -20.42 2.67 6.10
C ALA A 17 -21.32 1.96 5.09
N GLY A 18 -21.26 2.42 3.83
CA GLY A 18 -21.68 1.67 2.65
C GLY A 18 -20.50 0.86 2.07
N PHE A 19 -20.81 -0.19 1.34
CA PHE A 19 -19.79 -1.01 0.67
C PHE A 19 -20.18 -1.34 -0.76
N ILE A 20 -19.32 -0.99 -1.73
CA ILE A 20 -19.50 -1.27 -3.15
C ILE A 20 -18.52 -2.39 -3.57
N GLY A 21 -19.06 -3.49 -4.09
CA GLY A 21 -18.29 -4.63 -4.58
C GLY A 21 -18.25 -5.81 -3.61
N CYS A 22 -19.08 -6.80 -3.84
CA CYS A 22 -19.26 -7.99 -3.01
C CYS A 22 -18.48 -9.19 -3.57
N GLY A 23 -17.18 -9.00 -3.81
CA GLY A 23 -16.28 -10.01 -4.37
C GLY A 23 -15.52 -10.84 -3.33
N SER A 24 -14.73 -11.80 -3.82
CA SER A 24 -13.94 -12.68 -2.94
C SER A 24 -12.85 -11.93 -2.18
N HIS A 25 -12.28 -10.86 -2.75
CA HIS A 25 -11.28 -10.02 -2.07
C HIS A 25 -11.91 -9.28 -0.89
N SER A 26 -13.08 -8.66 -1.12
CA SER A 26 -13.88 -8.00 -0.10
C SER A 26 -14.19 -8.94 1.07
N ALA A 27 -14.71 -10.15 0.75
CA ALA A 27 -15.12 -11.13 1.74
C ALA A 27 -13.99 -11.68 2.62
N ARG A 28 -12.79 -11.83 2.03
CA ARG A 28 -11.62 -12.41 2.74
C ARG A 28 -10.80 -11.40 3.51
N ASN A 29 -10.70 -10.17 2.99
CA ASN A 29 -9.68 -9.22 3.46
C ASN A 29 -10.26 -7.95 4.08
N VAL A 30 -11.36 -7.39 3.56
CA VAL A 30 -11.85 -6.09 4.01
C VAL A 30 -13.01 -6.22 5.00
N TYR A 31 -14.12 -6.86 4.63
CA TYR A 31 -15.26 -7.04 5.55
C TYR A 31 -14.88 -7.63 6.92
N PRO A 32 -14.00 -8.65 7.02
CA PRO A 32 -13.65 -9.19 8.33
C PRO A 32 -12.96 -8.20 9.27
N THR A 33 -12.35 -7.13 8.75
CA THR A 33 -11.71 -6.10 9.59
C THR A 33 -12.71 -5.24 10.35
N PHE A 34 -13.95 -5.14 9.87
CA PHE A 34 -15.01 -4.34 10.50
C PHE A 34 -15.39 -4.85 11.90
N GLN A 35 -15.07 -6.13 12.20
CA GLN A 35 -15.23 -6.65 13.57
C GLN A 35 -14.27 -5.99 14.57
N PHE A 36 -13.16 -5.45 14.09
CA PHE A 36 -12.07 -4.92 14.89
C PHE A 36 -11.93 -3.38 14.76
N ALA A 37 -12.40 -2.81 13.67
CA ALA A 37 -12.38 -1.36 13.41
C ALA A 37 -13.72 -0.71 13.78
N PRO A 38 -13.76 0.59 14.08
CA PRO A 38 -15.00 1.29 14.45
C PRO A 38 -15.86 1.57 13.20
N VAL A 39 -16.37 0.52 12.57
CA VAL A 39 -17.18 0.55 11.35
C VAL A 39 -18.49 -0.17 11.57
N ASN A 40 -19.59 0.53 11.38
CA ASN A 40 -20.94 -0.02 11.30
C ASN A 40 -21.33 -0.15 9.83
N LEU A 41 -21.39 -1.39 9.32
CA LEU A 41 -21.81 -1.65 7.94
C LEU A 41 -23.32 -1.47 7.82
N VAL A 42 -23.77 -0.43 7.12
CA VAL A 42 -25.17 -0.07 6.92
C VAL A 42 -25.73 -0.77 5.67
N ALA A 43 -25.02 -0.67 4.56
CA ALA A 43 -25.49 -1.15 3.28
C ALA A 43 -24.39 -1.80 2.44
N THR A 44 -24.78 -2.73 1.59
CA THR A 44 -23.93 -3.36 0.57
C THR A 44 -24.46 -3.08 -0.82
N CYS A 45 -23.57 -2.93 -1.81
CA CYS A 45 -23.91 -2.70 -3.20
C CYS A 45 -23.06 -3.55 -4.13
N ASP A 46 -23.69 -4.24 -5.08
CA ASP A 46 -23.03 -4.98 -6.16
C ASP A 46 -23.97 -5.00 -7.36
N LEU A 47 -23.44 -4.97 -8.57
CA LEU A 47 -24.26 -5.09 -9.80
C LEU A 47 -25.17 -6.32 -9.79
N ASP A 48 -24.76 -7.38 -9.11
CA ASP A 48 -25.56 -8.54 -8.81
C ASP A 48 -26.26 -8.37 -7.44
N ILE A 49 -27.55 -8.06 -7.46
CA ILE A 49 -28.33 -7.80 -6.23
C ILE A 49 -28.36 -9.01 -5.28
N GLU A 50 -28.35 -10.25 -5.80
CA GLU A 50 -28.36 -11.44 -4.96
C GLU A 50 -27.03 -11.60 -4.22
N ARG A 51 -25.93 -11.21 -4.85
CA ARG A 51 -24.62 -11.13 -4.20
C ARG A 51 -24.60 -10.05 -3.12
N ALA A 52 -25.13 -8.87 -3.40
CA ALA A 52 -25.24 -7.79 -2.40
C ALA A 52 -26.07 -8.26 -1.19
N ARG A 53 -27.22 -8.90 -1.40
CA ARG A 53 -28.08 -9.46 -0.33
C ARG A 53 -27.36 -10.54 0.50
N ALA A 54 -26.63 -11.45 -0.18
CA ALA A 54 -25.87 -12.50 0.50
C ALA A 54 -24.77 -11.89 1.41
N PHE A 55 -24.10 -10.82 0.96
CA PHE A 55 -23.10 -10.12 1.76
C PHE A 55 -23.74 -9.34 2.90
N ALA A 56 -24.87 -8.64 2.68
CA ALA A 56 -25.62 -7.97 3.73
C ALA A 56 -25.98 -8.95 4.84
N ALA A 57 -26.56 -10.08 4.50
CA ALA A 57 -26.95 -11.11 5.47
C ALA A 57 -25.72 -11.70 6.22
N LYS A 58 -24.60 -11.89 5.52
CA LYS A 58 -23.40 -12.50 6.10
C LYS A 58 -22.65 -11.53 7.04
N PHE A 59 -22.56 -10.26 6.70
CA PHE A 59 -21.75 -9.28 7.40
C PHE A 59 -22.56 -8.25 8.22
N GLY A 60 -23.89 -8.41 8.25
CA GLY A 60 -24.77 -7.69 9.18
C GLY A 60 -25.23 -6.32 8.67
N ALA A 61 -25.20 -6.06 7.36
CA ALA A 61 -25.79 -4.84 6.80
C ALA A 61 -27.33 -4.95 6.79
N ALA A 62 -28.01 -3.83 6.98
CA ALA A 62 -29.46 -3.76 6.96
C ALA A 62 -30.02 -3.76 5.54
N SER A 63 -29.31 -3.19 4.58
CA SER A 63 -29.77 -2.93 3.23
C SER A 63 -28.82 -3.48 2.16
N ALA A 64 -29.38 -3.76 0.97
CA ALA A 64 -28.60 -4.22 -0.20
C ALA A 64 -29.14 -3.53 -1.47
N TYR A 65 -28.20 -3.12 -2.33
CA TYR A 65 -28.50 -2.36 -3.55
C TYR A 65 -27.78 -2.97 -4.76
N SER A 66 -28.37 -2.77 -5.96
CA SER A 66 -27.70 -3.06 -7.23
C SER A 66 -27.17 -1.81 -7.93
N ASP A 67 -27.45 -0.62 -7.38
CA ASP A 67 -27.05 0.68 -7.88
C ASP A 67 -26.52 1.52 -6.70
N HIS A 68 -25.28 1.99 -6.81
CA HIS A 68 -24.65 2.78 -5.75
C HIS A 68 -25.30 4.16 -5.58
N HIS A 69 -25.85 4.77 -6.63
CA HIS A 69 -26.59 6.04 -6.51
C HIS A 69 -27.83 5.87 -5.62
N ARG A 70 -28.56 4.74 -5.79
CA ARG A 70 -29.70 4.43 -4.93
C ARG A 70 -29.28 4.20 -3.48
N MET A 71 -28.13 3.55 -3.27
CA MET A 71 -27.59 3.40 -1.92
C MET A 71 -27.27 4.77 -1.30
N LEU A 72 -26.59 5.65 -2.04
CA LEU A 72 -26.19 6.97 -1.58
C LEU A 72 -27.41 7.90 -1.33
N GLU A 73 -28.48 7.77 -2.11
CA GLU A 73 -29.73 8.54 -1.93
C GLU A 73 -30.56 8.04 -0.73
N SER A 74 -30.51 6.74 -0.40
CA SER A 74 -31.41 6.11 0.56
C SER A 74 -30.82 5.97 1.96
N GLU A 75 -29.49 5.99 2.09
CA GLU A 75 -28.80 5.70 3.36
C GLU A 75 -28.01 6.93 3.84
N GLU A 76 -28.06 7.18 5.14
CA GLU A 76 -27.18 8.16 5.78
C GLU A 76 -25.82 7.53 6.01
N LEU A 77 -24.81 7.86 5.22
CA LEU A 77 -23.48 7.30 5.25
C LEU A 77 -22.42 8.34 5.58
N ASP A 78 -21.50 8.01 6.49
CA ASP A 78 -20.27 8.79 6.73
C ASP A 78 -19.20 8.46 5.71
N ALA A 79 -19.17 7.19 5.25
CA ALA A 79 -18.11 6.68 4.39
C ALA A 79 -18.58 5.54 3.48
N VAL A 80 -17.89 5.36 2.36
CA VAL A 80 -18.09 4.23 1.44
C VAL A 80 -16.76 3.52 1.18
N PHE A 81 -16.78 2.18 1.32
CA PHE A 81 -15.68 1.29 0.92
C PHE A 81 -15.95 0.78 -0.49
N ILE A 82 -14.96 0.83 -1.37
CA ILE A 82 -15.09 0.41 -2.77
C ILE A 82 -14.04 -0.63 -3.09
N VAL A 83 -14.48 -1.83 -3.46
CA VAL A 83 -13.60 -2.95 -3.88
C VAL A 83 -14.16 -3.55 -5.16
N VAL A 84 -13.71 -3.02 -6.29
CA VAL A 84 -14.17 -3.41 -7.63
C VAL A 84 -12.98 -3.82 -8.51
N GLY A 85 -13.28 -4.29 -9.70
CA GLY A 85 -12.25 -4.71 -10.67
C GLY A 85 -11.90 -3.62 -11.69
N TYR A 86 -11.77 -4.09 -12.93
CA TYR A 86 -11.32 -3.30 -14.06
C TYR A 86 -12.42 -3.27 -15.14
N ASP A 87 -12.41 -2.23 -15.95
CA ASP A 87 -13.22 -2.14 -17.15
C ASP A 87 -12.74 -3.10 -18.26
N GLU A 88 -13.39 -3.06 -19.42
CA GLU A 88 -13.05 -3.88 -20.59
C GLU A 88 -11.64 -3.59 -21.11
N ARG A 89 -11.10 -2.40 -20.87
CA ARG A 89 -9.75 -1.97 -21.26
C ARG A 89 -8.70 -2.28 -20.20
N GLY A 90 -9.11 -2.85 -19.06
CA GLY A 90 -8.22 -3.15 -17.93
C GLY A 90 -7.88 -1.93 -17.07
N ARG A 91 -8.71 -0.88 -17.08
CA ARG A 91 -8.57 0.29 -16.21
C ARG A 91 -9.35 0.09 -14.92
N PRO A 92 -8.79 0.51 -13.78
CA PRO A 92 -9.51 0.43 -12.50
C PRO A 92 -10.82 1.24 -12.54
N LEU A 93 -11.89 0.67 -11.99
CA LEU A 93 -13.21 1.30 -11.94
C LEU A 93 -13.40 2.25 -10.75
N TYR A 94 -12.34 2.46 -9.95
CA TYR A 94 -12.43 3.28 -8.73
C TYR A 94 -12.70 4.77 -8.96
N PRO A 95 -12.09 5.48 -9.95
CA PRO A 95 -12.20 6.93 -10.04
C PRO A 95 -13.63 7.45 -10.15
N PRO A 96 -14.50 6.97 -11.08
CA PRO A 96 -15.86 7.47 -11.18
C PRO A 96 -16.67 7.15 -9.91
N LEU A 97 -16.57 5.94 -9.37
CA LEU A 97 -17.31 5.55 -8.16
C LEU A 97 -16.90 6.37 -6.94
N ALA A 98 -15.60 6.64 -6.78
CA ALA A 98 -15.10 7.47 -5.69
C ALA A 98 -15.61 8.91 -5.81
N ILE A 99 -15.63 9.48 -7.02
CA ILE A 99 -16.13 10.83 -7.28
C ILE A 99 -17.62 10.93 -6.93
N ASP A 100 -18.45 9.97 -7.35
CA ASP A 100 -19.87 9.94 -7.03
C ASP A 100 -20.11 9.89 -5.51
N CYS A 101 -19.37 9.06 -4.79
CA CYS A 101 -19.44 8.97 -3.32
C CYS A 101 -18.99 10.26 -2.62
N LEU A 102 -17.91 10.91 -3.12
CA LEU A 102 -17.45 12.20 -2.60
C LEU A 102 -18.49 13.29 -2.81
N GLN A 103 -19.09 13.35 -3.99
CA GLN A 103 -20.16 14.33 -4.32
C GLN A 103 -21.42 14.12 -3.45
N ALA A 104 -21.70 12.88 -3.07
CA ALA A 104 -22.75 12.55 -2.11
C ALA A 104 -22.38 12.89 -0.65
N GLY A 105 -21.18 13.43 -0.39
CA GLY A 105 -20.74 13.86 0.93
C GLY A 105 -20.12 12.76 1.79
N CYS A 106 -19.73 11.62 1.21
CA CYS A 106 -19.08 10.51 1.93
C CYS A 106 -17.57 10.60 1.87
N HIS A 107 -16.89 10.19 2.94
CA HIS A 107 -15.47 9.81 2.88
C HIS A 107 -15.32 8.48 2.12
N VAL A 108 -14.20 8.25 1.46
CA VAL A 108 -14.06 7.09 0.57
C VAL A 108 -12.79 6.29 0.90
N TRP A 109 -12.95 4.98 1.00
CA TRP A 109 -11.85 4.02 0.99
C TRP A 109 -11.91 3.22 -0.31
N ILE A 110 -10.80 3.17 -1.06
CA ILE A 110 -10.70 2.39 -2.31
C ILE A 110 -9.54 1.41 -2.24
N GLU A 111 -9.70 0.24 -2.86
CA GLU A 111 -8.59 -0.69 -3.05
C GLU A 111 -7.61 -0.18 -4.12
N LYS A 112 -6.39 -0.75 -4.11
CA LYS A 112 -5.39 -0.53 -5.16
C LYS A 112 -5.71 -1.43 -6.39
N PRO A 113 -5.23 -1.06 -7.60
CA PRO A 113 -4.60 0.19 -7.97
C PRO A 113 -5.66 1.29 -8.11
N PRO A 114 -5.41 2.50 -7.59
CA PRO A 114 -6.46 3.53 -7.51
C PRO A 114 -6.92 4.05 -8.86
N ALA A 115 -6.03 4.05 -9.85
CA ALA A 115 -6.27 4.53 -11.20
C ALA A 115 -5.19 4.04 -12.16
N ALA A 116 -5.41 4.19 -13.46
CA ALA A 116 -4.42 3.89 -14.49
C ALA A 116 -3.52 5.09 -14.83
N ARG A 117 -3.96 6.32 -14.49
CA ARG A 117 -3.28 7.58 -14.83
C ARG A 117 -3.32 8.57 -13.67
N CYS A 118 -2.30 9.42 -13.60
CA CYS A 118 -2.23 10.50 -12.62
C CYS A 118 -3.41 11.47 -12.72
N ALA A 119 -3.87 11.80 -13.92
CA ALA A 119 -5.02 12.69 -14.13
C ALA A 119 -6.32 12.16 -13.47
N GLU A 120 -6.51 10.85 -13.39
CA GLU A 120 -7.66 10.23 -12.70
C GLU A 120 -7.56 10.40 -11.18
N ILE A 121 -6.35 10.36 -10.63
CA ILE A 121 -6.08 10.66 -9.22
C ILE A 121 -6.35 12.14 -8.91
N GLU A 122 -5.92 13.03 -9.80
CA GLU A 122 -6.15 14.48 -9.68
C GLU A 122 -7.64 14.81 -9.72
N ALA A 123 -8.41 14.15 -10.58
CA ALA A 123 -9.87 14.30 -10.60
C ALA A 123 -10.53 13.87 -9.27
N MET A 124 -10.09 12.75 -8.68
CA MET A 124 -10.54 12.34 -7.35
C MET A 124 -10.11 13.34 -6.26
N GLN A 125 -8.91 13.90 -6.36
CA GLN A 125 -8.41 14.90 -5.41
C GLN A 125 -9.25 16.18 -5.46
N HIS A 126 -9.55 16.69 -6.64
CA HIS A 126 -10.43 17.86 -6.80
C HIS A 126 -11.84 17.62 -6.25
N ALA A 127 -12.42 16.43 -6.50
CA ALA A 127 -13.72 16.06 -5.95
C ALA A 127 -13.69 15.98 -4.41
N ALA A 128 -12.65 15.42 -3.83
CA ALA A 128 -12.45 15.31 -2.39
C ALA A 128 -12.32 16.70 -1.72
N GLU A 129 -11.54 17.60 -2.33
CA GLU A 129 -11.36 18.98 -1.87
C GLU A 129 -12.68 19.76 -1.95
N ALA A 130 -13.40 19.66 -3.07
CA ALA A 130 -14.69 20.34 -3.26
C ALA A 130 -15.76 19.87 -2.26
N ALA A 131 -15.75 18.57 -1.91
CA ALA A 131 -16.69 18.00 -0.96
C ALA A 131 -16.27 18.17 0.52
N GLY A 132 -15.02 18.59 0.79
CA GLY A 132 -14.45 18.60 2.13
C GLY A 132 -14.35 17.18 2.73
N ARG A 133 -14.06 16.18 1.89
CA ARG A 133 -13.99 14.77 2.25
C ARG A 133 -12.59 14.21 1.97
N HIS A 134 -12.29 13.03 2.49
CA HIS A 134 -11.00 12.38 2.35
C HIS A 134 -11.14 11.05 1.64
N VAL A 135 -10.11 10.69 0.88
CA VAL A 135 -9.94 9.37 0.28
C VAL A 135 -8.74 8.69 0.93
N LEU A 136 -8.90 7.42 1.34
CA LEU A 136 -7.80 6.53 1.65
C LEU A 136 -7.73 5.45 0.57
N VAL A 137 -6.55 5.26 0.01
CA VAL A 137 -6.24 4.20 -0.96
C VAL A 137 -5.58 3.05 -0.23
N GLY A 138 -6.04 1.83 -0.45
CA GLY A 138 -5.56 0.58 0.14
C GLY A 138 -4.12 0.22 -0.25
N LEU A 139 -3.19 1.15 -0.07
CA LEU A 139 -1.76 0.95 -0.25
C LEU A 139 -1.17 0.18 0.95
N LYS A 140 -1.69 -1.03 1.15
CA LYS A 140 -1.51 -1.83 2.37
C LYS A 140 -0.06 -1.98 2.85
N LYS A 141 0.94 -1.94 1.95
CA LYS A 141 2.36 -2.03 2.33
C LYS A 141 2.80 -0.90 3.28
N MET A 142 2.13 0.25 3.24
CA MET A 142 2.36 1.35 4.19
C MET A 142 1.82 1.04 5.60
N PHE A 143 0.93 0.04 5.70
CA PHE A 143 0.21 -0.35 6.91
C PHE A 143 0.66 -1.69 7.50
N PHE A 144 1.59 -2.38 6.86
CA PHE A 144 2.19 -3.60 7.43
C PHE A 144 2.97 -3.27 8.69
N PRO A 145 2.73 -3.94 9.83
CA PRO A 145 3.43 -3.66 11.08
C PRO A 145 4.95 -3.69 10.96
N ALA A 146 5.50 -4.61 10.14
CA ALA A 146 6.93 -4.68 9.89
C ALA A 146 7.47 -3.43 9.18
N ASN A 147 6.73 -2.89 8.21
CA ASN A 147 7.12 -1.69 7.47
C ASN A 147 6.94 -0.41 8.31
N GLU A 148 5.91 -0.38 9.16
CA GLU A 148 5.73 0.68 10.17
C GLU A 148 6.89 0.68 11.17
N LYS A 149 7.31 -0.50 11.64
CA LYS A 149 8.48 -0.66 12.51
C LYS A 149 9.77 -0.21 11.83
N ALA A 150 9.97 -0.56 10.58
CA ALA A 150 11.12 -0.07 9.81
C ALA A 150 11.13 1.47 9.73
N LYS A 151 9.98 2.09 9.42
CA LYS A 151 9.86 3.55 9.36
C LYS A 151 10.11 4.21 10.71
N GLU A 152 9.62 3.63 11.81
CA GLU A 152 9.88 4.07 13.19
C GLU A 152 11.40 4.06 13.48
N LEU A 153 12.08 2.97 13.13
CA LEU A 153 13.52 2.83 13.35
C LEU A 153 14.34 3.81 12.51
N MET A 154 13.91 4.09 11.26
CA MET A 154 14.51 5.13 10.42
C MET A 154 14.38 6.54 11.00
N GLY A 155 13.36 6.80 11.81
CA GLY A 155 13.13 8.07 12.48
C GLY A 155 13.92 8.27 13.78
N ARG A 156 14.74 7.30 14.20
CA ARG A 156 15.57 7.42 15.41
C ARG A 156 16.76 8.34 15.16
N ASP A 157 17.10 9.15 16.13
CA ASP A 157 18.25 10.08 16.05
C ASP A 157 19.57 9.36 15.75
N ASP A 158 19.71 8.12 16.25
CA ASP A 158 20.94 7.33 16.08
C ASP A 158 21.00 6.60 14.73
N PHE A 159 19.92 6.54 13.94
CA PHE A 159 19.92 5.88 12.64
C PHE A 159 20.75 6.66 11.61
N GLY A 160 20.66 7.97 11.58
CA GLY A 160 21.28 8.82 10.59
C GLY A 160 20.42 9.00 9.32
N ARG A 161 21.00 9.59 8.28
CA ARG A 161 20.28 9.82 7.01
C ARG A 161 20.35 8.58 6.13
N VAL A 162 19.25 8.27 5.45
CA VAL A 162 19.24 7.17 4.47
C VAL A 162 20.18 7.52 3.32
N SER A 163 21.07 6.62 2.99
CA SER A 163 21.99 6.70 1.84
C SER A 163 21.59 5.74 0.72
N LEU A 164 21.13 4.53 1.08
CA LEU A 164 20.78 3.49 0.12
C LEU A 164 19.53 2.71 0.59
N ALA A 165 18.66 2.36 -0.37
CA ALA A 165 17.62 1.35 -0.15
C ALA A 165 17.64 0.30 -1.26
N LEU A 166 17.45 -0.98 -0.89
CA LEU A 166 17.33 -2.09 -1.81
C LEU A 166 15.99 -2.78 -1.58
N LEU A 167 15.17 -2.86 -2.62
CA LEU A 167 13.86 -3.51 -2.58
C LEU A 167 13.86 -4.66 -3.58
N GLN A 168 13.26 -5.77 -3.19
CA GLN A 168 13.02 -6.93 -4.06
C GLN A 168 11.55 -7.28 -4.05
N TYR A 169 10.98 -7.50 -5.25
CA TYR A 169 9.58 -7.87 -5.42
C TYR A 169 9.40 -8.82 -6.62
N PRO A 170 8.66 -9.93 -6.51
CA PRO A 170 8.47 -10.89 -7.60
C PRO A 170 7.43 -10.38 -8.59
N GLN A 171 7.88 -9.74 -9.67
CA GLN A 171 6.99 -9.15 -10.69
C GLN A 171 7.62 -9.20 -12.08
N TYR A 172 6.79 -9.47 -13.09
CA TYR A 172 7.09 -9.28 -14.51
C TYR A 172 7.07 -7.79 -14.86
N VAL A 173 8.06 -7.34 -15.60
CA VAL A 173 8.11 -6.00 -16.21
C VAL A 173 7.65 -6.12 -17.66
N PRO A 174 6.56 -5.47 -18.07
CA PRO A 174 6.11 -5.48 -19.46
C PRO A 174 7.13 -4.80 -20.39
N THR A 175 7.06 -5.16 -21.66
CA THR A 175 7.82 -4.46 -22.69
C THR A 175 7.28 -3.03 -22.90
N ALA A 176 8.10 -2.17 -23.49
CA ALA A 176 7.67 -0.80 -23.84
C ALA A 176 6.45 -0.81 -24.78
N ASP A 177 6.38 -1.77 -25.71
CA ASP A 177 5.22 -1.95 -26.61
C ASP A 177 3.95 -2.33 -25.84
N GLU A 178 4.03 -3.30 -24.93
CA GLU A 178 2.89 -3.69 -24.07
C GLU A 178 2.36 -2.51 -23.25
N LEU A 179 3.24 -1.72 -22.66
CA LEU A 179 2.85 -0.53 -21.89
C LEU A 179 2.28 0.58 -22.79
N ALA A 180 2.86 0.81 -23.98
CA ALA A 180 2.36 1.80 -24.94
C ALA A 180 0.96 1.44 -25.46
N ARG A 181 0.71 0.17 -25.79
CA ARG A 181 -0.61 -0.33 -26.21
C ARG A 181 -1.65 -0.16 -25.09
N TYR A 182 -1.29 -0.49 -23.83
CA TYR A 182 -2.16 -0.25 -22.69
C TYR A 182 -2.47 1.25 -22.51
N ALA A 183 -1.46 2.12 -22.58
CA ALA A 183 -1.64 3.57 -22.52
C ALA A 183 -2.53 4.08 -23.66
N GLY A 184 -2.45 3.46 -24.86
CA GLY A 184 -3.33 3.71 -26.02
C GLY A 184 -4.77 3.20 -25.85
N GLY A 185 -5.08 2.50 -24.76
CA GLY A 185 -6.45 2.05 -24.43
C GLY A 185 -6.75 0.61 -24.82
N GLU A 186 -5.73 -0.18 -25.22
CA GLU A 186 -5.87 -1.61 -25.43
C GLU A 186 -5.77 -2.35 -24.08
N ARG A 187 -6.56 -3.44 -23.90
CA ARG A 187 -6.39 -4.32 -22.76
C ARG A 187 -5.17 -5.23 -22.96
N VAL A 188 -4.09 -4.95 -22.24
CA VAL A 188 -2.87 -5.75 -22.24
C VAL A 188 -2.69 -6.38 -20.85
N GLY A 189 -2.89 -7.70 -20.76
CA GLY A 189 -2.89 -8.41 -19.48
C GLY A 189 -1.62 -8.23 -18.64
N ALA A 190 -0.45 -8.20 -19.30
CA ALA A 190 0.83 -7.96 -18.64
C ALA A 190 0.90 -6.55 -18.02
N ALA A 191 0.42 -5.53 -18.73
CA ALA A 191 0.40 -4.15 -18.22
C ALA A 191 -0.61 -3.97 -17.08
N VAL A 192 -1.79 -4.60 -17.16
CA VAL A 192 -2.78 -4.62 -16.08
C VAL A 192 -2.21 -5.27 -14.83
N SER A 193 -1.56 -6.44 -14.97
CA SER A 193 -0.90 -7.12 -13.86
C SER A 193 0.23 -6.28 -13.27
N PHE A 194 1.00 -5.58 -14.12
CA PHE A 194 2.07 -4.71 -13.66
C PHE A 194 1.54 -3.51 -12.89
N LEU A 195 0.49 -2.84 -13.37
CA LEU A 195 -0.20 -1.77 -12.65
C LEU A 195 -0.66 -2.24 -11.26
N ASP A 196 -1.31 -3.40 -11.20
CA ASP A 196 -1.86 -3.98 -9.97
C ASP A 196 -0.77 -4.28 -8.94
N HIS A 197 0.35 -4.88 -9.35
CA HIS A 197 1.38 -5.37 -8.44
C HIS A 197 2.48 -4.34 -8.13
N LEU A 198 2.83 -3.47 -9.09
CA LEU A 198 3.82 -2.40 -8.87
C LEU A 198 3.40 -1.45 -7.73
N CYS A 199 2.09 -1.30 -7.50
CA CYS A 199 1.57 -0.54 -6.35
C CYS A 199 2.19 -0.99 -5.02
N HIS A 200 2.53 -2.27 -4.86
CA HIS A 200 3.08 -2.80 -3.61
C HIS A 200 4.50 -2.29 -3.32
N PRO A 201 5.53 -2.56 -4.14
CA PRO A 201 6.88 -2.07 -3.86
C PRO A 201 6.99 -0.56 -4.03
N ALA A 202 6.27 0.06 -4.97
CA ALA A 202 6.28 1.50 -5.16
C ALA A 202 5.69 2.25 -3.96
N SER A 203 4.56 1.77 -3.40
CA SER A 203 3.99 2.38 -2.21
C SER A 203 4.88 2.23 -0.99
N LEU A 204 5.56 1.10 -0.83
CA LEU A 204 6.53 0.92 0.25
C LEU A 204 7.70 1.88 0.10
N MET A 205 8.26 2.03 -1.11
CA MET A 205 9.34 2.96 -1.39
C MET A 205 8.92 4.42 -1.11
N VAL A 206 7.75 4.83 -1.60
CA VAL A 206 7.19 6.16 -1.33
C VAL A 206 6.98 6.39 0.18
N TYR A 207 6.47 5.38 0.90
CA TYR A 207 6.28 5.47 2.35
C TYR A 207 7.58 5.65 3.11
N LEU A 208 8.62 4.90 2.75
CA LEU A 208 9.90 4.94 3.45
C LEU A 208 10.73 6.18 3.09
N LEU A 209 10.80 6.54 1.80
CA LEU A 209 11.77 7.49 1.27
C LEU A 209 11.16 8.78 0.69
N GLY A 210 9.84 8.79 0.44
CA GLY A 210 9.16 9.89 -0.26
C GLY A 210 9.15 9.71 -1.78
N MET A 211 8.80 10.77 -2.51
CA MET A 211 8.78 10.77 -3.97
C MET A 211 10.21 10.83 -4.53
N PRO A 212 10.60 9.90 -5.43
CA PRO A 212 11.86 10.02 -6.13
C PRO A 212 11.83 11.11 -7.22
N GLU A 213 12.98 11.68 -7.54
CA GLU A 213 13.16 12.68 -8.61
C GLU A 213 13.24 12.04 -9.99
N SER A 214 13.81 10.83 -10.07
CA SER A 214 14.01 10.14 -11.34
C SER A 214 14.02 8.63 -11.19
N LEU A 215 13.70 7.98 -12.32
CA LEU A 215 13.76 6.54 -12.54
C LEU A 215 14.69 6.26 -13.71
N PHE A 216 15.59 5.29 -13.56
CA PHE A 216 16.27 4.57 -14.64
C PHE A 216 16.01 3.08 -14.47
N TYR A 217 15.70 2.34 -15.53
CA TYR A 217 15.53 0.89 -15.42
C TYR A 217 16.03 0.13 -16.62
N GLU A 218 16.40 -1.11 -16.39
CA GLU A 218 16.71 -2.13 -17.39
C GLU A 218 15.77 -3.32 -17.22
N ARG A 219 15.53 -4.00 -18.33
CA ARG A 219 14.66 -5.16 -18.41
C ARG A 219 15.35 -6.30 -19.16
N SER A 220 15.35 -7.50 -18.58
CA SER A 220 15.81 -8.71 -19.28
C SER A 220 14.77 -9.17 -20.32
N GLU A 221 15.21 -9.97 -21.29
CA GLU A 221 14.29 -10.59 -22.26
C GLU A 221 13.19 -11.42 -21.57
N ALA A 222 13.55 -12.11 -20.49
CA ALA A 222 12.62 -12.91 -19.69
C ALA A 222 11.63 -12.09 -18.83
N GLY A 223 11.77 -10.75 -18.79
CA GLY A 223 10.83 -9.89 -18.06
C GLY A 223 11.18 -9.60 -16.60
N ALA A 224 12.35 -9.99 -16.11
CA ALA A 224 12.87 -9.44 -14.86
C ALA A 224 13.38 -8.01 -15.11
N GLY A 225 13.38 -7.17 -14.07
CA GLY A 225 13.83 -5.78 -14.19
C GLY A 225 14.63 -5.30 -12.99
N LEU A 226 15.49 -4.33 -13.23
CA LEU A 226 16.20 -3.61 -12.19
C LEU A 226 15.99 -2.12 -12.41
N ALA A 227 15.34 -1.46 -11.46
CA ALA A 227 15.08 -0.03 -11.48
C ALA A 227 15.92 0.69 -10.43
N THR A 228 16.46 1.85 -10.77
CA THR A 228 17.21 2.73 -9.87
C THR A 228 16.48 4.06 -9.75
N PHE A 229 16.36 4.57 -8.54
CA PHE A 229 15.68 5.82 -8.21
C PHE A 229 16.63 6.76 -7.48
N ARG A 230 16.53 8.07 -7.77
CA ARG A 230 17.20 9.12 -7.02
C ARG A 230 16.18 9.91 -6.23
N PHE A 231 16.56 10.36 -5.05
CA PHE A 231 15.69 11.12 -4.13
C PHE A 231 16.26 12.50 -3.82
N PRO A 232 15.40 13.49 -3.52
CA PRO A 232 15.82 14.84 -3.12
C PRO A 232 16.73 14.84 -1.88
N SER A 233 16.62 13.84 -1.03
CA SER A 233 17.47 13.64 0.15
C SER A 233 18.92 13.27 -0.17
N GLY A 234 19.24 12.98 -1.45
CA GLY A 234 20.51 12.41 -1.89
C GLY A 234 20.57 10.88 -1.80
N ALA A 235 19.54 10.22 -1.26
CA ALA A 235 19.47 8.78 -1.23
C ALA A 235 19.31 8.18 -2.64
N VAL A 236 19.79 6.95 -2.81
CA VAL A 236 19.55 6.12 -3.99
C VAL A 236 18.80 4.86 -3.59
N ALA A 237 17.82 4.45 -4.38
CA ALA A 237 17.19 3.14 -4.18
C ALA A 237 17.26 2.29 -5.43
N SER A 238 17.28 0.97 -5.26
CA SER A 238 17.03 0.02 -6.33
C SER A 238 15.80 -0.84 -6.03
N LEU A 239 15.04 -1.15 -7.09
CA LEU A 239 13.93 -2.09 -7.06
C LEU A 239 14.22 -3.23 -8.05
N ALA A 240 14.52 -4.41 -7.51
CA ALA A 240 14.67 -5.63 -8.28
C ALA A 240 13.30 -6.30 -8.46
N LEU A 241 12.82 -6.34 -9.69
CA LEU A 241 11.58 -7.01 -10.08
C LEU A 241 11.94 -8.41 -10.57
N THR A 242 11.84 -9.40 -9.65
CA THR A 242 12.44 -10.73 -9.79
C THR A 242 11.48 -11.73 -10.43
N HIS A 243 10.99 -11.43 -11.65
CA HIS A 243 10.15 -12.36 -12.40
C HIS A 243 10.83 -13.72 -12.57
N GLY A 244 10.08 -14.80 -12.33
CA GLY A 244 10.59 -16.17 -12.41
C GLY A 244 11.27 -16.68 -11.14
N ALA A 245 11.42 -15.86 -10.11
CA ALA A 245 11.87 -16.34 -8.81
C ALA A 245 10.85 -17.31 -8.20
N ALA A 246 11.34 -18.35 -7.50
CA ALA A 246 10.48 -19.29 -6.78
C ALA A 246 9.70 -18.58 -5.67
N ASN A 247 8.53 -19.13 -5.33
CA ASN A 247 7.69 -18.62 -4.25
C ASN A 247 8.25 -18.93 -2.85
N GLU A 248 9.19 -19.86 -2.76
CA GLU A 248 9.89 -20.21 -1.53
C GLU A 248 11.14 -19.34 -1.34
N GLY A 249 11.66 -19.27 -0.13
CA GLY A 249 12.96 -18.67 0.16
C GLY A 249 12.97 -17.14 0.27
N GLY A 250 11.82 -16.51 0.36
CA GLY A 250 11.73 -15.06 0.55
C GLY A 250 11.47 -14.31 -0.74
N MET A 251 10.21 -14.05 -0.99
CA MET A 251 9.76 -13.33 -2.20
C MET A 251 10.04 -11.82 -2.14
N GLU A 252 9.95 -11.25 -0.95
CA GLU A 252 10.08 -9.80 -0.75
C GLU A 252 11.17 -9.51 0.29
N ARG A 253 12.02 -8.56 -0.02
CA ARG A 253 13.05 -8.07 0.90
C ARG A 253 13.25 -6.58 0.71
N THR A 254 13.37 -5.88 1.84
CA THR A 254 13.73 -4.46 1.86
C THR A 254 14.90 -4.26 2.78
N MET A 255 15.95 -3.59 2.32
CA MET A 255 17.08 -3.15 3.14
C MET A 255 17.23 -1.65 3.01
N VAL A 256 17.34 -0.94 4.14
CA VAL A 256 17.58 0.50 4.20
C VAL A 256 18.87 0.74 4.98
N VAL A 257 19.82 1.40 4.33
CA VAL A 257 21.17 1.71 4.87
C VAL A 257 21.28 3.19 5.13
N SER A 258 21.82 3.57 6.27
CA SER A 258 22.09 4.96 6.62
C SER A 258 23.57 5.34 6.45
N ASP A 259 23.85 6.65 6.47
CA ASP A 259 25.22 7.19 6.46
C ASP A 259 25.97 6.94 7.78
N SER A 260 25.28 6.52 8.83
CA SER A 260 25.90 6.11 10.10
C SER A 260 26.42 4.65 10.10
N GLY A 261 26.24 3.92 8.98
CA GLY A 261 26.57 2.50 8.88
C GLY A 261 25.51 1.54 9.45
N ARG A 262 24.46 2.08 10.10
CA ARG A 262 23.34 1.27 10.56
C ARG A 262 22.42 0.92 9.40
N HIS A 263 21.77 -0.25 9.50
CA HIS A 263 20.81 -0.63 8.47
C HIS A 263 19.68 -1.49 9.04
N ILE A 264 18.54 -1.44 8.33
CA ILE A 264 17.33 -2.17 8.64
C ILE A 264 17.08 -3.15 7.50
N VAL A 265 16.71 -4.38 7.83
CA VAL A 265 16.27 -5.39 6.87
C VAL A 265 14.85 -5.83 7.24
N VAL A 266 13.95 -5.83 6.26
CA VAL A 266 12.62 -6.41 6.40
C VAL A 266 12.51 -7.59 5.45
N ASP A 267 12.39 -8.79 6.02
CA ASP A 267 12.22 -10.02 5.26
C ASP A 267 10.75 -10.42 5.21
N ASN A 268 10.22 -10.64 4.00
CA ASN A 268 8.83 -11.04 3.71
C ASN A 268 7.75 -10.20 4.41
N ASN A 269 8.05 -8.94 4.70
CA ASN A 269 7.16 -8.05 5.46
C ASN A 269 6.74 -8.58 6.84
N LEU A 270 7.52 -9.46 7.43
CA LEU A 270 7.25 -10.09 8.71
C LEU A 270 8.38 -9.84 9.72
N ARG A 271 9.61 -10.22 9.35
CA ARG A 271 10.77 -10.06 10.22
C ARG A 271 11.45 -8.73 9.95
N VAL A 272 11.72 -7.95 11.01
CA VAL A 272 12.52 -6.73 10.97
C VAL A 272 13.80 -6.96 11.75
N SER A 273 14.95 -6.73 11.11
CA SER A 273 16.26 -6.76 11.75
C SER A 273 16.88 -5.37 11.70
N TYR A 274 17.32 -4.86 12.84
CA TYR A 274 18.03 -3.60 12.96
C TYR A 274 19.47 -3.84 13.36
N HIS A 275 20.40 -3.61 12.43
CA HIS A 275 21.82 -3.75 12.62
C HIS A 275 22.39 -2.41 13.10
N ARG A 276 22.88 -2.38 14.34
CA ARG A 276 23.21 -1.13 15.06
C ARG A 276 24.71 -0.87 15.17
N SER A 277 25.55 -1.87 14.84
CA SER A 277 26.99 -1.69 14.91
C SER A 277 27.44 -0.53 14.04
N PRO A 278 28.24 0.42 14.55
CA PRO A 278 28.80 1.47 13.73
C PRO A 278 29.74 0.87 12.66
N PRO A 279 30.00 1.59 11.56
CA PRO A 279 30.99 1.17 10.60
C PRO A 279 32.35 1.02 11.28
N PRO A 280 33.24 0.11 10.79
CA PRO A 280 34.58 0.01 11.31
C PRO A 280 35.32 1.34 11.17
N GLU A 281 36.17 1.65 12.14
CA GLU A 281 36.97 2.89 12.08
C GLU A 281 37.87 2.90 10.83
N PRO A 282 38.13 4.07 10.25
CA PRO A 282 39.02 4.21 9.11
C PRO A 282 40.40 3.60 9.43
N GLY A 283 40.89 2.74 8.53
CA GLY A 283 42.18 2.07 8.72
C GLY A 283 42.12 0.67 9.35
N THR A 284 40.97 0.25 9.86
CA THR A 284 40.75 -1.17 10.26
C THR A 284 40.34 -1.96 9.03
N GLY A 285 41.24 -2.78 8.52
CA GLY A 285 41.01 -3.62 7.34
C GLY A 285 40.01 -4.75 7.60
N TYR A 286 39.48 -5.30 6.53
CA TYR A 286 38.69 -6.53 6.55
C TYR A 286 39.46 -7.65 7.23
N GLY A 287 38.91 -8.26 8.27
CA GLY A 287 39.52 -9.32 9.04
C GLY A 287 40.36 -8.86 10.24
N SER A 288 40.44 -7.57 10.53
CA SER A 288 41.12 -7.07 11.73
C SER A 288 40.32 -7.21 13.03
N ALA A 289 39.05 -7.57 12.95
CA ALA A 289 38.20 -7.81 14.13
C ALA A 289 38.35 -9.25 14.60
N PRO A 290 39.06 -9.51 15.72
CA PRO A 290 39.29 -10.86 16.20
C PRO A 290 38.11 -11.49 16.90
N ASN A 291 36.97 -10.80 16.97
CA ASN A 291 35.86 -11.18 17.81
C ASN A 291 34.59 -11.35 17.01
N TYR A 292 34.09 -12.57 16.88
CA TYR A 292 32.86 -12.93 16.18
C TYR A 292 31.59 -12.65 17.00
N TYR A 293 31.73 -12.38 18.29
CA TYR A 293 30.65 -12.04 19.23
C TYR A 293 30.86 -10.62 19.74
N THR A 294 31.03 -9.69 18.82
CA THR A 294 31.29 -8.28 19.15
C THR A 294 30.04 -7.51 19.45
N GLY A 295 30.20 -6.55 20.30
CA GLY A 295 29.23 -5.52 20.57
C GLY A 295 28.55 -5.67 21.93
N THR A 296 28.25 -4.52 22.51
CA THR A 296 27.34 -4.42 23.64
C THR A 296 25.92 -4.70 23.15
N PRO A 297 24.93 -4.93 24.05
CA PRO A 297 23.52 -5.05 23.67
C PRO A 297 23.03 -3.89 22.78
N GLU A 298 23.61 -2.70 22.93
CA GLU A 298 23.29 -1.50 22.17
C GLU A 298 23.88 -1.52 20.74
N GLN A 299 24.92 -2.30 20.53
CA GLN A 299 25.64 -2.41 19.26
C GLN A 299 25.30 -3.67 18.46
N THR A 300 24.49 -4.58 19.03
CA THR A 300 24.10 -5.82 18.37
C THR A 300 22.90 -5.63 17.46
N THR A 301 22.54 -6.68 16.71
CA THR A 301 21.31 -6.73 15.93
C THR A 301 20.11 -6.92 16.85
N ALA A 302 19.12 -6.06 16.72
CA ALA A 302 17.79 -6.28 17.30
C ALA A 302 16.84 -6.83 16.22
N ALA A 303 15.98 -7.76 16.58
CA ALA A 303 15.01 -8.37 15.66
C ALA A 303 13.60 -8.34 16.25
N TRP A 304 12.60 -8.13 15.39
CA TRP A 304 11.18 -8.21 15.69
C TRP A 304 10.55 -9.20 14.72
N GLU A 305 9.83 -10.14 15.26
CA GLU A 305 9.05 -11.12 14.51
C GLU A 305 7.68 -11.28 15.17
N PRO A 306 6.62 -11.63 14.41
CA PRO A 306 5.35 -12.01 15.02
C PRO A 306 5.53 -13.23 15.91
N GLU A 307 4.98 -13.18 17.13
CA GLU A 307 4.96 -14.31 18.05
C GLU A 307 3.84 -15.28 17.66
N PHE A 308 4.17 -16.54 17.43
CA PHE A 308 3.22 -17.56 17.01
C PHE A 308 3.02 -18.69 18.03
N SER A 309 3.78 -18.70 19.15
CA SER A 309 3.70 -19.75 20.17
C SER A 309 2.42 -19.71 20.99
N LEU A 310 1.77 -18.56 21.10
CA LEU A 310 0.56 -18.37 21.90
C LEU A 310 -0.69 -19.03 21.28
N GLY A 311 -0.63 -19.61 20.11
CA GLY A 311 -1.66 -20.48 19.52
C GLY A 311 -2.98 -19.84 19.09
N GLN A 312 -3.20 -18.56 19.42
CA GLN A 312 -4.51 -17.89 19.23
C GLN A 312 -4.47 -16.78 18.17
N LEU A 313 -3.66 -16.92 17.14
CA LEU A 313 -3.57 -15.92 16.10
C LEU A 313 -4.58 -16.19 14.98
N TYR A 314 -5.86 -16.14 15.32
CA TYR A 314 -6.93 -16.14 14.31
C TYR A 314 -6.80 -14.89 13.43
N ASN A 315 -7.08 -15.04 12.13
CA ASN A 315 -7.08 -13.93 11.16
C ASN A 315 -5.76 -13.17 11.04
N LYS A 316 -4.62 -13.82 11.31
CA LYS A 316 -3.26 -13.22 11.22
C LYS A 316 -3.06 -12.37 9.97
N GLY A 317 -3.56 -12.83 8.82
CA GLY A 317 -3.45 -12.12 7.56
C GLY A 317 -4.06 -10.72 7.59
N LEU A 318 -5.14 -10.49 8.32
CA LEU A 318 -5.79 -9.18 8.42
C LEU A 318 -4.89 -8.16 9.13
N PHE A 319 -4.15 -8.59 10.16
CA PHE A 319 -3.28 -7.72 10.96
C PHE A 319 -1.89 -7.61 10.34
N LEU A 320 -1.25 -8.72 10.01
CA LEU A 320 0.12 -8.74 9.48
C LEU A 320 0.21 -8.17 8.06
N LEU A 321 -0.86 -8.32 7.26
CA LEU A 321 -0.94 -7.77 5.91
C LEU A 321 -1.61 -6.38 5.85
N GLY A 322 -1.73 -5.70 6.98
CA GLY A 322 -2.09 -4.29 7.07
C GLY A 322 -3.57 -3.95 6.81
N TYR A 323 -4.42 -4.91 6.45
CA TYR A 323 -5.84 -4.64 6.15
C TYR A 323 -6.59 -4.02 7.33
N TYR A 324 -6.41 -4.59 8.53
CA TYR A 324 -6.98 -3.98 9.74
C TYR A 324 -6.43 -2.57 9.96
N ASN A 325 -5.12 -2.38 9.85
CA ASN A 325 -4.48 -1.11 10.16
C ASN A 325 -4.96 0.01 9.21
N GLU A 326 -5.13 -0.27 7.93
CA GLU A 326 -5.61 0.73 6.97
C GLU A 326 -7.09 1.07 7.16
N VAL A 327 -7.96 0.05 7.40
CA VAL A 327 -9.38 0.27 7.67
C VAL A 327 -9.58 1.01 8.99
N ASN A 328 -8.84 0.65 10.04
CA ASN A 328 -8.88 1.32 11.33
C ASN A 328 -8.38 2.78 11.24
N GLU A 329 -7.29 3.05 10.50
CA GLU A 329 -6.82 4.44 10.26
C GLU A 329 -7.88 5.25 9.52
N PHE A 330 -8.52 4.69 8.49
CA PHE A 330 -9.58 5.35 7.76
C PHE A 330 -10.79 5.70 8.65
N ALA A 331 -11.30 4.72 9.39
CA ALA A 331 -12.45 4.92 10.27
C ALA A 331 -12.16 5.96 11.37
N ARG A 332 -10.99 5.86 12.02
CA ARG A 332 -10.60 6.83 13.06
C ARG A 332 -10.31 8.22 12.50
N ALA A 333 -9.75 8.32 11.30
CA ALA A 333 -9.55 9.60 10.62
C ALA A 333 -10.90 10.28 10.31
N THR A 334 -11.86 9.51 9.79
CA THR A 334 -13.23 9.98 9.52
C THR A 334 -13.93 10.47 10.80
N LEU A 335 -13.92 9.66 11.87
CA LEU A 335 -14.51 10.05 13.15
C LEU A 335 -13.88 11.30 13.77
N ALA A 336 -12.57 11.49 13.57
CA ALA A 336 -11.84 12.63 14.07
C ALA A 336 -11.91 13.88 13.15
N GLY A 337 -12.57 13.81 12.00
CA GLY A 337 -12.65 14.89 11.03
C GLY A 337 -11.28 15.32 10.47
N ARG A 338 -10.32 14.40 10.38
CA ARG A 338 -8.96 14.67 9.88
C ARG A 338 -8.63 13.81 8.65
N PRO A 339 -7.68 14.23 7.80
CA PRO A 339 -7.21 13.38 6.71
C PRO A 339 -6.47 12.14 7.25
N PRO A 340 -6.48 11.04 6.47
CA PRO A 340 -5.62 9.89 6.73
C PRO A 340 -4.13 10.28 6.74
N ARG A 341 -3.33 9.66 7.60
CA ARG A 341 -1.89 9.94 7.71
C ARG A 341 -1.07 9.33 6.57
N LYS A 342 -1.58 8.28 5.93
CA LYS A 342 -0.96 7.52 4.84
C LYS A 342 -2.02 6.82 4.01
N GLY A 343 -1.66 6.34 2.82
CA GLY A 343 -2.63 5.89 1.82
C GLY A 343 -3.40 7.06 1.18
N THR A 344 -2.83 8.25 1.17
CA THR A 344 -3.47 9.47 0.63
C THR A 344 -3.48 9.47 -0.90
N LEU A 345 -4.38 10.28 -1.51
CA LEU A 345 -4.36 10.49 -2.96
C LEU A 345 -3.03 11.07 -3.46
N ALA A 346 -2.36 11.90 -2.67
CA ALA A 346 -1.02 12.39 -3.02
C ALA A 346 0.00 11.26 -3.13
N GLN A 347 -0.01 10.30 -2.21
CA GLN A 347 0.84 9.10 -2.29
C GLN A 347 0.41 8.17 -3.42
N ALA A 348 -0.89 8.04 -3.67
CA ALA A 348 -1.43 7.29 -4.81
C ALA A 348 -0.97 7.89 -6.15
N TRP A 349 -0.98 9.21 -6.27
CA TRP A 349 -0.43 9.92 -7.44
C TRP A 349 1.04 9.59 -7.65
N GLN A 350 1.86 9.62 -6.58
CA GLN A 350 3.28 9.28 -6.66
C GLN A 350 3.51 7.84 -7.15
N VAL A 351 2.73 6.89 -6.65
CA VAL A 351 2.78 5.49 -7.08
C VAL A 351 2.37 5.33 -8.55
N THR A 352 1.29 5.99 -8.95
CA THR A 352 0.79 5.95 -10.34
C THR A 352 1.77 6.62 -11.29
N ARG A 353 2.43 7.72 -10.88
CA ARG A 353 3.48 8.39 -11.67
C ARG A 353 4.69 7.48 -11.93
N ILE A 354 5.07 6.66 -10.94
CA ILE A 354 6.12 5.66 -11.14
C ILE A 354 5.68 4.64 -12.20
N PHE A 355 4.43 4.17 -12.18
CA PHE A 355 3.90 3.28 -13.22
C PHE A 355 3.94 3.93 -14.61
N GLU A 356 3.48 5.17 -14.75
CA GLU A 356 3.51 5.90 -16.03
C GLU A 356 4.94 6.09 -16.55
N ALA A 357 5.92 6.25 -15.65
CA ALA A 357 7.31 6.38 -16.04
C ALA A 357 7.87 5.12 -16.70
N PHE A 358 7.49 3.93 -16.22
CA PHE A 358 7.89 2.67 -16.88
C PHE A 358 7.41 2.59 -18.32
N ALA A 359 6.27 3.21 -18.67
CA ALA A 359 5.76 3.25 -20.04
C ALA A 359 6.66 4.03 -21.01
N GLN A 360 7.59 4.84 -20.51
CA GLN A 360 8.54 5.55 -21.36
C GLN A 360 9.69 4.67 -21.86
N GLY A 361 9.82 3.43 -21.39
CA GLY A 361 10.80 2.45 -21.85
C GLY A 361 12.12 2.45 -21.05
N PRO A 362 12.88 1.33 -21.13
CA PRO A 362 14.14 1.15 -20.42
C PRO A 362 15.31 1.95 -21.04
N GLY A 363 16.48 1.92 -20.40
CA GLY A 363 17.75 2.43 -20.89
C GLY A 363 17.91 3.95 -20.86
N ARG A 364 17.04 4.66 -20.17
CA ARG A 364 17.11 6.12 -20.02
C ARG A 364 16.67 6.60 -18.65
N THR A 365 17.16 7.78 -18.26
CA THR A 365 16.68 8.45 -17.05
C THR A 365 15.37 9.20 -17.34
N ILE A 366 14.37 8.93 -16.53
CA ILE A 366 13.01 9.46 -16.67
C ILE A 366 12.73 10.35 -15.45
N PRO A 367 12.44 11.64 -15.62
CA PRO A 367 12.07 12.52 -14.51
C PRO A 367 10.67 12.17 -13.98
N LEU A 368 10.49 12.33 -12.66
CA LEU A 368 9.25 11.98 -11.95
C LEU A 368 8.54 13.20 -11.35
N ASP A 369 9.10 14.40 -11.49
CA ASP A 369 8.52 15.65 -11.03
C ASP A 369 7.20 16.01 -11.75
N ARG A 370 6.40 16.87 -11.11
CA ARG A 370 5.09 17.29 -11.65
C ARG A 370 5.18 18.21 -12.87
N GLU A 371 6.32 18.89 -13.08
CA GLU A 371 6.44 19.94 -14.09
C GLU A 371 6.65 19.40 -15.52
N GLN A 372 6.87 18.10 -15.71
CA GLN A 372 7.14 17.48 -17.02
C GLN A 372 6.16 16.33 -17.38
N ALA A 373 5.00 16.26 -16.77
CA ALA A 373 3.98 15.23 -17.01
C ALA A 373 2.93 15.70 -18.02
#